data_3b5098970058aca9ba62b4027e86ec34
#
_entry.id   3b5098970058aca9ba62b4027e86ec34
#
_cell.length_a   1.000
_cell.length_b   1.000
_cell.length_c   1.000
_cell.angle_alpha   90.00
_cell.angle_beta   90.00
_cell.angle_gamma   90.00
#
_symmetry.space_group_name_H-M   'P 1'
#
loop_
_entity.id
_entity.type
_entity.pdbx_description
1 polymer ?
#
loop_
_entity_poly.entity_id
_entity_poly.type
_entity_poly.pdbx_seq_one_letter_code
_entity_poly.pdbx_strand_id
1 'polypeptide(L)'
;MSTDLHVPRESLEPHLPALRALSSEQGTLDLIVVRPAEGERELPESADLTLEDGLVGDRWRANAHIRDGRVNRENQLTIASTRLLGLIAEPERWPLSGDNLLVDMGLDLESLPVGSRLAIGDEVIVQISQVPHTGCAKFSARFGSDALKFINSPEGRELRLRGVNAHVIEPGSVSTGDAIRRL
;
A
#
# COMPACT_ATOMS: atom_id res chain seq x y z
N MET A 1 -1.86 31.77 9.56
CA MET A 1 -1.93 31.01 8.32
C MET A 1 -2.40 29.61 8.70
N SER A 2 -3.66 29.28 8.43
CA SER A 2 -4.16 27.91 8.60
C SER A 2 -3.53 27.09 7.49
N THR A 3 -2.52 26.31 7.79
CA THR A 3 -2.07 25.24 6.89
C THR A 3 -3.14 24.15 6.96
N ASP A 4 -4.11 24.25 6.06
CA ASP A 4 -5.08 23.17 5.89
C ASP A 4 -4.28 21.97 5.34
N LEU A 5 -3.94 21.04 6.24
CA LEU A 5 -3.17 19.83 5.90
C LEU A 5 -4.00 18.81 5.11
N HIS A 6 -5.24 19.15 4.80
CA HIS A 6 -6.18 18.28 4.13
C HIS A 6 -6.56 18.86 2.75
N VAL A 7 -6.42 18.03 1.72
CA VAL A 7 -6.72 18.42 0.34
C VAL A 7 -8.20 18.23 0.07
N PRO A 8 -8.92 19.24 -0.46
CA PRO A 8 -10.32 19.13 -0.78
C PRO A 8 -10.54 18.18 -1.98
N ARG A 9 -11.65 17.44 -1.98
CA ARG A 9 -11.99 16.46 -3.01
C ARG A 9 -11.98 17.02 -4.43
N GLU A 10 -12.47 18.23 -4.61
CA GLU A 10 -12.52 18.94 -5.90
C GLU A 10 -11.14 19.14 -6.53
N SER A 11 -10.07 19.18 -5.70
CA SER A 11 -8.69 19.26 -6.18
C SER A 11 -8.13 17.88 -6.56
N LEU A 12 -8.72 16.79 -6.05
CA LEU A 12 -8.28 15.42 -6.31
C LEU A 12 -8.91 14.83 -7.59
N GLU A 13 -10.20 15.12 -7.85
CA GLU A 13 -10.94 14.57 -8.97
C GLU A 13 -10.30 14.80 -10.35
N PRO A 14 -9.70 15.96 -10.65
CA PRO A 14 -9.01 16.20 -11.92
C PRO A 14 -7.82 15.27 -12.20
N HIS A 15 -7.28 14.62 -11.17
CA HIS A 15 -6.16 13.69 -11.31
C HIS A 15 -6.57 12.24 -11.64
N LEU A 16 -7.87 11.91 -11.64
CA LEU A 16 -8.34 10.55 -11.96
C LEU A 16 -7.84 10.01 -13.31
N PRO A 17 -7.83 10.79 -14.42
CA PRO A 17 -7.29 10.29 -15.69
C PRO A 17 -5.81 9.91 -15.61
N ALA A 18 -5.00 10.70 -14.90
CA ALA A 18 -3.57 10.42 -14.71
C ALA A 18 -3.35 9.18 -13.83
N LEU A 19 -4.13 9.03 -12.75
CA LEU A 19 -4.08 7.84 -11.89
C LEU A 19 -4.50 6.57 -12.64
N ARG A 20 -5.50 6.66 -13.53
CA ARG A 20 -5.95 5.55 -14.38
C ARG A 20 -4.89 5.15 -15.42
N ALA A 21 -4.07 6.08 -15.86
CA ALA A 21 -3.03 5.86 -16.87
C ALA A 21 -1.72 5.29 -16.30
N LEU A 22 -1.64 5.09 -14.97
CA LEU A 22 -0.46 4.49 -14.36
C LEU A 22 -0.27 3.05 -14.83
N SER A 23 0.98 2.69 -15.13
CA SER A 23 1.32 1.31 -15.45
C SER A 23 1.12 0.40 -14.24
N SER A 24 0.44 -0.73 -14.45
CA SER A 24 0.32 -1.82 -13.46
C SER A 24 1.20 -3.03 -13.85
N GLU A 25 1.97 -2.93 -14.94
CA GLU A 25 2.90 -3.97 -15.39
C GLU A 25 4.27 -3.85 -14.71
N GLN A 26 4.68 -2.62 -14.41
CA GLN A 26 5.97 -2.34 -13.79
C GLN A 26 5.93 -1.06 -12.97
N GLY A 27 6.82 -0.99 -11.99
CA GLY A 27 6.97 0.16 -11.11
C GLY A 27 8.24 0.06 -10.28
N THR A 28 8.32 0.88 -9.24
CA THR A 28 9.44 0.92 -8.29
C THR A 28 8.94 0.87 -6.86
N LEU A 29 9.75 0.30 -5.98
CA LEU A 29 9.56 0.36 -4.53
C LEU A 29 10.17 1.66 -4.01
N ASP A 30 9.31 2.64 -3.72
CA ASP A 30 9.77 3.98 -3.33
C ASP A 30 10.09 4.08 -1.83
N LEU A 31 9.35 3.35 -0.98
CA LEU A 31 9.55 3.40 0.46
C LEU A 31 9.11 2.10 1.14
N ILE A 32 9.90 1.68 2.13
CA ILE A 32 9.58 0.57 3.04
C ILE A 32 9.19 1.18 4.39
N VAL A 33 8.05 0.76 4.95
CA VAL A 33 7.56 1.25 6.24
C VAL A 33 7.31 0.07 7.17
N VAL A 34 8.18 -0.10 8.14
CA VAL A 34 7.99 -1.06 9.24
C VAL A 34 7.19 -0.39 10.36
N ARG A 35 6.21 -1.09 10.92
CA ARG A 35 5.34 -0.61 12.00
C ARG A 35 5.56 -1.48 13.24
N PRO A 36 6.63 -1.26 14.02
CA PRO A 36 6.98 -2.15 15.14
C PRO A 36 5.93 -2.10 16.25
N ALA A 37 5.33 -0.94 16.50
CA ALA A 37 4.27 -0.76 17.47
C ALA A 37 3.20 0.23 16.99
N GLU A 38 2.13 0.40 17.79
CA GLU A 38 1.10 1.38 17.44
C GLU A 38 1.64 2.82 17.48
N GLY A 39 1.49 3.54 16.36
CA GLY A 39 2.01 4.90 16.24
C GLY A 39 3.48 4.98 15.80
N GLU A 40 4.24 3.90 15.93
CA GLU A 40 5.66 3.87 15.53
C GLU A 40 5.84 3.54 14.04
N ARG A 41 6.90 4.10 13.47
CA ARG A 41 7.30 3.88 12.07
C ARG A 41 8.82 3.89 11.97
N GLU A 42 9.35 2.91 11.25
CA GLU A 42 10.73 2.84 10.84
C GLU A 42 10.79 2.81 9.31
N LEU A 43 11.77 3.47 8.73
CA LEU A 43 11.92 3.64 7.28
C LEU A 43 13.29 3.09 6.86
N PRO A 44 13.48 1.76 6.88
CA PRO A 44 14.74 1.17 6.47
C PRO A 44 14.92 1.28 4.95
N GLU A 45 16.18 1.37 4.49
CA GLU A 45 16.52 1.31 3.07
C GLU A 45 16.29 -0.10 2.49
N SER A 46 16.43 -1.14 3.32
CA SER A 46 16.17 -2.53 2.95
C SER A 46 15.52 -3.29 4.09
N ALA A 47 14.76 -4.32 3.75
CA ALA A 47 14.11 -5.18 4.73
C ALA A 47 13.86 -6.58 4.16
N ASP A 48 13.72 -7.58 5.04
CA ASP A 48 13.38 -8.92 4.67
C ASP A 48 11.86 -9.14 4.67
N LEU A 49 11.40 -9.89 3.69
CA LEU A 49 10.03 -10.39 3.58
C LEU A 49 10.05 -11.90 3.75
N THR A 50 9.29 -12.41 4.72
CA THR A 50 9.20 -13.84 5.02
C THR A 50 7.78 -14.38 4.89
N LEU A 51 7.67 -15.69 4.69
CA LEU A 51 6.37 -16.36 4.66
C LEU A 51 5.64 -16.26 6.00
N GLU A 52 6.38 -16.19 7.09
CA GLU A 52 5.83 -16.19 8.45
C GLU A 52 5.44 -14.78 8.91
N ASP A 53 6.34 -13.82 8.76
CA ASP A 53 6.18 -12.48 9.34
C ASP A 53 5.59 -11.47 8.35
N GLY A 54 5.64 -11.75 7.04
CA GLY A 54 5.47 -10.71 6.03
C GLY A 54 6.70 -9.82 6.04
N LEU A 55 6.53 -8.54 6.35
CA LEU A 55 7.65 -7.61 6.55
C LEU A 55 8.24 -7.84 7.94
N VAL A 56 9.50 -8.24 8.00
CA VAL A 56 10.21 -8.51 9.25
C VAL A 56 10.28 -7.23 10.11
N GLY A 57 9.99 -7.36 11.41
CA GLY A 57 9.90 -6.24 12.34
C GLY A 57 8.54 -5.54 12.38
N ASP A 58 7.64 -5.80 11.43
CA ASP A 58 6.29 -5.26 11.48
C ASP A 58 5.42 -6.02 12.51
N ARG A 59 4.55 -5.31 13.21
CA ARG A 59 3.64 -5.86 14.22
C ARG A 59 2.53 -6.76 13.67
N TRP A 60 2.43 -6.93 12.33
CA TRP A 60 1.36 -7.73 11.74
C TRP A 60 1.30 -9.12 12.37
N ARG A 61 2.44 -9.81 12.51
CA ARG A 61 2.50 -11.16 13.08
C ARG A 61 1.91 -11.26 14.48
N ALA A 62 2.19 -10.27 15.33
CA ALA A 62 1.68 -10.22 16.71
C ALA A 62 0.16 -10.00 16.79
N ASN A 63 -0.43 -9.40 15.74
CA ASN A 63 -1.85 -9.08 15.63
C ASN A 63 -2.59 -9.96 14.61
N ALA A 64 -1.92 -10.96 14.05
CA ALA A 64 -2.51 -11.80 13.01
C ALA A 64 -3.65 -12.66 13.56
N HIS A 65 -4.76 -12.68 12.82
CA HIS A 65 -5.91 -13.51 13.18
C HIS A 65 -5.68 -14.96 12.79
N ILE A 66 -6.07 -15.88 13.67
CA ILE A 66 -6.11 -17.31 13.37
C ILE A 66 -7.48 -17.64 12.78
N ARG A 67 -7.49 -18.27 11.61
CA ARG A 67 -8.68 -18.80 10.96
C ARG A 67 -8.44 -20.28 10.63
N ASP A 68 -9.36 -21.15 11.07
CA ASP A 68 -9.28 -22.60 10.85
C ASP A 68 -7.94 -23.22 11.31
N GLY A 69 -7.42 -22.76 12.47
CA GLY A 69 -6.15 -23.22 13.04
C GLY A 69 -4.89 -22.71 12.32
N ARG A 70 -5.04 -21.81 11.32
CA ARG A 70 -3.92 -21.22 10.57
C ARG A 70 -3.95 -19.71 10.67
N VAL A 71 -2.76 -19.10 10.57
CA VAL A 71 -2.63 -17.65 10.49
C VAL A 71 -3.27 -17.18 9.17
N ASN A 72 -4.20 -16.24 9.27
CA ASN A 72 -4.79 -15.59 8.10
C ASN A 72 -3.78 -14.58 7.52
N ARG A 73 -3.24 -14.88 6.34
CA ARG A 73 -2.23 -14.06 5.66
C ARG A 73 -2.80 -13.09 4.63
N GLU A 74 -4.12 -13.00 4.49
CA GLU A 74 -4.77 -12.16 3.48
C GLU A 74 -4.43 -10.66 3.60
N ASN A 75 -4.02 -10.20 4.77
CA ASN A 75 -3.58 -8.83 5.04
C ASN A 75 -2.17 -8.79 5.64
N GLN A 76 -1.31 -9.73 5.24
CA GLN A 76 0.06 -9.82 5.74
C GLN A 76 0.91 -8.60 5.38
N LEU A 77 0.68 -8.07 4.17
CA LEU A 77 1.29 -6.85 3.65
C LEU A 77 0.22 -5.90 3.14
N THR A 78 0.51 -4.62 3.22
CA THR A 78 -0.27 -3.56 2.58
C THR A 78 0.63 -2.77 1.63
N ILE A 79 0.16 -2.57 0.40
CA ILE A 79 0.89 -1.88 -0.68
C ILE A 79 0.04 -0.70 -1.14
N ALA A 80 0.62 0.49 -1.22
CA ALA A 80 -0.07 1.70 -1.67
C ALA A 80 0.76 2.47 -2.69
N SER A 81 0.07 3.19 -3.60
CA SER A 81 0.75 3.97 -4.64
C SER A 81 1.17 5.34 -4.10
N THR A 82 2.45 5.69 -4.31
CA THR A 82 3.00 7.00 -4.01
C THR A 82 2.38 8.10 -4.87
N ARG A 83 1.84 7.74 -6.04
CA ARG A 83 1.13 8.69 -6.92
C ARG A 83 -0.14 9.24 -6.28
N LEU A 84 -0.91 8.43 -5.58
CA LEU A 84 -2.02 8.93 -4.78
C LEU A 84 -1.52 9.72 -3.57
N LEU A 85 -0.55 9.16 -2.83
CA LEU A 85 -0.07 9.80 -1.60
C LEU A 85 0.48 11.21 -1.87
N GLY A 86 1.17 11.41 -2.99
CA GLY A 86 1.66 12.72 -3.41
C GLY A 86 0.58 13.75 -3.76
N LEU A 87 -0.67 13.31 -4.00
CA LEU A 87 -1.80 14.23 -4.19
C LEU A 87 -2.43 14.68 -2.86
N ILE A 88 -2.25 13.91 -1.80
CA ILE A 88 -2.94 14.16 -0.51
C ILE A 88 -2.00 14.60 0.61
N ALA A 89 -0.68 14.44 0.44
CA ALA A 89 0.30 14.81 1.46
C ALA A 89 1.71 14.93 0.89
N GLU A 90 2.54 15.72 1.57
CA GLU A 90 3.99 15.76 1.34
C GLU A 90 4.64 14.43 1.71
N PRO A 91 5.82 14.10 1.12
CA PRO A 91 6.47 12.79 1.30
C PRO A 91 6.74 12.40 2.75
N GLU A 92 7.04 13.35 3.62
CA GLU A 92 7.30 13.13 5.04
C GLU A 92 6.08 12.56 5.78
N ARG A 93 4.90 12.71 5.20
CA ARG A 93 3.64 12.20 5.76
C ARG A 93 3.17 10.87 5.15
N TRP A 94 3.78 10.42 4.08
CA TRP A 94 3.38 9.16 3.43
C TRP A 94 3.40 7.94 4.36
N PRO A 95 4.38 7.78 5.28
CA PRO A 95 4.38 6.67 6.23
C PRO A 95 3.15 6.63 7.15
N LEU A 96 2.46 7.76 7.29
CA LEU A 96 1.22 7.84 8.05
C LEU A 96 0.04 7.13 7.36
N SER A 97 0.14 6.78 6.08
CA SER A 97 -0.89 5.97 5.39
C SER A 97 -1.09 4.64 6.10
N GLY A 98 -0.04 4.11 6.73
CA GLY A 98 -0.08 2.86 7.48
C GLY A 98 0.18 1.64 6.61
N ASP A 99 0.68 1.84 5.39
CA ASP A 99 1.06 0.77 4.47
C ASP A 99 2.51 0.35 4.69
N ASN A 100 2.86 -0.87 4.27
CA ASN A 100 4.20 -1.43 4.41
C ASN A 100 5.11 -1.06 3.24
N LEU A 101 4.61 -1.19 2.01
CA LEU A 101 5.35 -0.93 0.78
C LEU A 101 4.67 0.19 0.02
N LEU A 102 5.37 1.29 -0.21
CA LEU A 102 4.90 2.39 -1.02
C LEU A 102 5.58 2.32 -2.38
N VAL A 103 4.78 2.30 -3.45
CA VAL A 103 5.23 1.94 -4.78
C VAL A 103 4.80 2.99 -5.82
N ASP A 104 5.65 3.25 -6.80
CA ASP A 104 5.30 4.03 -7.99
C ASP A 104 4.77 3.10 -9.08
N MET A 105 3.50 2.70 -8.96
CA MET A 105 2.78 1.94 -9.98
C MET A 105 1.27 2.06 -9.81
N GLY A 106 0.51 1.71 -10.84
CA GLY A 106 -0.94 1.51 -10.79
C GLY A 106 -1.28 0.20 -10.08
N LEU A 107 -2.38 0.21 -9.30
CA LEU A 107 -2.83 -0.96 -8.54
C LEU A 107 -4.27 -1.34 -8.92
N ASP A 108 -4.77 -0.89 -10.07
CA ASP A 108 -6.16 -1.03 -10.47
C ASP A 108 -6.62 -2.50 -10.54
N LEU A 109 -7.93 -2.69 -10.36
CA LEU A 109 -8.54 -4.02 -10.25
C LEU A 109 -8.52 -4.79 -11.58
N GLU A 110 -8.62 -4.07 -12.70
CA GLU A 110 -8.65 -4.69 -14.04
C GLU A 110 -7.28 -5.26 -14.41
N SER A 111 -6.21 -4.46 -14.22
CA SER A 111 -4.84 -4.86 -14.57
C SER A 111 -4.23 -5.83 -13.56
N LEU A 112 -4.56 -5.69 -12.26
CA LEU A 112 -4.05 -6.54 -11.19
C LEU A 112 -5.21 -7.24 -10.45
N PRO A 113 -5.93 -8.19 -11.07
CA PRO A 113 -6.98 -8.94 -10.37
C PRO A 113 -6.46 -9.66 -9.13
N VAL A 114 -7.37 -10.08 -8.26
CA VAL A 114 -7.03 -10.91 -7.09
C VAL A 114 -6.25 -12.15 -7.54
N GLY A 115 -5.17 -12.46 -6.83
CA GLY A 115 -4.26 -13.54 -7.16
C GLY A 115 -3.12 -13.14 -8.11
N SER A 116 -3.11 -11.91 -8.65
CA SER A 116 -1.96 -11.39 -9.39
C SER A 116 -0.70 -11.42 -8.53
N ARG A 117 0.43 -11.70 -9.15
CA ARG A 117 1.74 -11.76 -8.48
C ARG A 117 2.61 -10.60 -8.94
N LEU A 118 3.34 -10.04 -7.98
CA LEU A 118 4.33 -9.00 -8.22
C LEU A 118 5.69 -9.53 -7.78
N ALA A 119 6.66 -9.51 -8.68
CA ALA A 119 8.07 -9.68 -8.33
C ALA A 119 8.62 -8.33 -7.87
N ILE A 120 9.32 -8.29 -6.75
CA ILE A 120 9.94 -7.09 -6.16
C ILE A 120 11.43 -7.39 -6.02
N GLY A 121 12.27 -6.59 -6.69
CA GLY A 121 13.70 -6.89 -6.77
C GLY A 121 13.96 -8.23 -7.48
N ASP A 122 14.98 -8.94 -7.03
CA ASP A 122 15.45 -10.18 -7.68
C ASP A 122 14.82 -11.46 -7.11
N GLU A 123 14.32 -11.44 -5.86
CA GLU A 123 13.99 -12.65 -5.13
C GLU A 123 12.52 -12.72 -4.69
N VAL A 124 11.94 -11.59 -4.28
CA VAL A 124 10.64 -11.57 -3.60
C VAL A 124 9.49 -11.67 -4.59
N ILE A 125 8.53 -12.54 -4.29
CA ILE A 125 7.23 -12.56 -4.96
C ILE A 125 6.14 -12.41 -3.91
N VAL A 126 5.23 -11.46 -4.14
CA VAL A 126 4.01 -11.27 -3.36
C VAL A 126 2.78 -11.51 -4.21
N GLN A 127 1.69 -11.94 -3.59
CA GLN A 127 0.40 -12.16 -4.26
C GLN A 127 -0.66 -11.26 -3.69
N ILE A 128 -1.42 -10.59 -4.57
CA ILE A 128 -2.53 -9.72 -4.20
C ILE A 128 -3.67 -10.56 -3.64
N SER A 129 -4.12 -10.19 -2.45
CA SER A 129 -5.15 -10.89 -1.67
C SER A 129 -6.56 -10.50 -2.09
N GLN A 130 -7.53 -11.34 -1.73
CA GLN A 130 -8.94 -11.07 -1.99
C GLN A 130 -9.56 -10.05 -1.03
N VAL A 131 -8.94 -9.80 0.14
CA VAL A 131 -9.45 -8.85 1.12
C VAL A 131 -9.22 -7.43 0.61
N PRO A 132 -10.27 -6.61 0.41
CA PRO A 132 -10.10 -5.25 -0.04
C PRO A 132 -9.34 -4.40 0.98
N HIS A 133 -8.43 -3.56 0.50
CA HIS A 133 -7.82 -2.54 1.32
C HIS A 133 -8.64 -1.26 1.22
N THR A 134 -9.31 -0.87 2.30
CA THR A 134 -10.23 0.27 2.34
C THR A 134 -9.74 1.36 3.28
N GLY A 135 -10.11 2.60 2.96
CA GLY A 135 -9.88 3.72 3.87
C GLY A 135 -10.73 3.61 5.13
N CYS A 136 -10.14 3.97 6.26
CA CYS A 136 -10.76 3.89 7.58
C CYS A 136 -10.70 5.24 8.33
N ALA A 137 -11.28 5.29 9.53
CA ALA A 137 -11.26 6.48 10.37
C ALA A 137 -9.84 7.00 10.66
N LYS A 138 -8.85 6.12 10.83
CA LYS A 138 -7.44 6.52 11.02
C LYS A 138 -6.88 7.24 9.77
N PHE A 139 -7.24 6.77 8.58
CA PHE A 139 -6.85 7.44 7.32
C PHE A 139 -7.49 8.83 7.23
N SER A 140 -8.79 8.94 7.52
CA SER A 140 -9.49 10.23 7.54
C SER A 140 -8.90 11.22 8.53
N ALA A 141 -8.53 10.76 9.72
CA ALA A 141 -7.91 11.62 10.73
C ALA A 141 -6.56 12.19 10.29
N ARG A 142 -5.84 11.46 9.43
CA ARG A 142 -4.49 11.84 8.96
C ARG A 142 -4.51 12.67 7.69
N PHE A 143 -5.39 12.33 6.74
CA PHE A 143 -5.41 12.89 5.40
C PHE A 143 -6.70 13.64 5.05
N GLY A 144 -7.67 13.67 5.95
CA GLY A 144 -8.93 14.38 5.76
C GLY A 144 -10.08 13.50 5.27
N SER A 145 -11.29 13.96 5.53
CA SER A 145 -12.52 13.28 5.11
C SER A 145 -12.69 13.25 3.60
N ASP A 146 -12.22 14.26 2.90
CA ASP A 146 -12.36 14.37 1.45
C ASP A 146 -11.42 13.41 0.72
N ALA A 147 -10.18 13.24 1.20
CA ALA A 147 -9.29 12.19 0.73
C ALA A 147 -9.91 10.79 0.97
N LEU A 148 -10.52 10.56 2.14
CA LEU A 148 -11.24 9.31 2.44
C LEU A 148 -12.40 9.06 1.47
N LYS A 149 -13.23 10.07 1.19
CA LYS A 149 -14.35 9.96 0.23
C LYS A 149 -13.83 9.70 -1.19
N PHE A 150 -12.73 10.33 -1.58
CA PHE A 150 -12.11 10.15 -2.88
C PHE A 150 -11.64 8.71 -3.10
N ILE A 151 -10.82 8.15 -2.20
CA ILE A 151 -10.32 6.78 -2.32
C ILE A 151 -11.41 5.71 -2.19
N ASN A 152 -12.52 6.00 -1.52
CA ASN A 152 -13.65 5.09 -1.36
C ASN A 152 -14.77 5.33 -2.39
N SER A 153 -14.61 6.28 -3.32
CA SER A 153 -15.54 6.48 -4.44
C SER A 153 -15.58 5.23 -5.35
N PRO A 154 -16.57 5.09 -6.23
CA PRO A 154 -16.61 3.99 -7.20
C PRO A 154 -15.31 3.91 -8.02
N GLU A 155 -14.83 5.02 -8.57
CA GLU A 155 -13.59 5.10 -9.32
C GLU A 155 -12.36 4.84 -8.43
N GLY A 156 -12.36 5.37 -7.21
CA GLY A 156 -11.29 5.14 -6.25
C GLY A 156 -11.13 3.67 -5.86
N ARG A 157 -12.23 2.93 -5.79
CA ARG A 157 -12.22 1.48 -5.54
C ARG A 157 -11.77 0.67 -6.75
N GLU A 158 -12.23 1.04 -7.96
CA GLU A 158 -11.79 0.45 -9.22
C GLU A 158 -10.29 0.58 -9.40
N LEU A 159 -9.76 1.78 -9.16
CA LEU A 159 -8.33 2.09 -9.24
C LEU A 159 -7.54 1.64 -7.99
N ARG A 160 -8.23 1.12 -6.98
CA ARG A 160 -7.63 0.73 -5.69
C ARG A 160 -6.73 1.82 -5.11
N LEU A 161 -7.23 3.06 -5.10
CA LEU A 161 -6.47 4.23 -4.65
C LEU A 161 -6.00 4.11 -3.20
N ARG A 162 -6.72 3.33 -2.36
CA ARG A 162 -6.24 3.05 -0.99
C ARG A 162 -5.07 2.06 -0.99
N GLY A 163 -4.85 1.33 -2.05
CA GLY A 163 -3.86 0.27 -2.15
C GLY A 163 -4.48 -1.12 -2.12
N VAL A 164 -3.63 -2.12 -1.93
CA VAL A 164 -3.99 -3.53 -1.91
C VAL A 164 -3.43 -4.23 -0.69
N ASN A 165 -4.11 -5.29 -0.25
CA ASN A 165 -3.55 -6.29 0.65
C ASN A 165 -2.82 -7.36 -0.17
N ALA A 166 -1.76 -7.90 0.39
CA ALA A 166 -0.95 -8.95 -0.23
C ALA A 166 -0.35 -9.90 0.82
N HIS A 167 0.23 -10.98 0.35
CA HIS A 167 1.03 -11.89 1.18
C HIS A 167 2.25 -12.40 0.40
N VAL A 168 3.28 -12.80 1.13
CA VAL A 168 4.54 -13.29 0.55
C VAL A 168 4.34 -14.68 -0.02
N ILE A 169 4.78 -14.91 -1.26
CA ILE A 169 4.83 -16.22 -1.93
C ILE A 169 6.26 -16.75 -1.95
N GLU A 170 7.22 -15.90 -2.34
CA GLU A 170 8.64 -16.22 -2.29
C GLU A 170 9.35 -15.19 -1.40
N PRO A 171 10.03 -15.65 -0.33
CA PRO A 171 10.71 -14.77 0.61
C PRO A 171 12.02 -14.26 0.03
N GLY A 172 12.53 -13.16 0.59
CA GLY A 172 13.82 -12.56 0.25
C GLY A 172 13.94 -11.16 0.79
N SER A 173 14.98 -10.45 0.38
CA SER A 173 15.22 -9.07 0.75
C SER A 173 14.73 -8.12 -0.34
N VAL A 174 14.21 -6.96 0.08
CA VAL A 174 13.83 -5.86 -0.81
C VAL A 174 14.51 -4.58 -0.36
N SER A 175 14.77 -3.69 -1.32
CA SER A 175 15.40 -2.39 -1.07
C SER A 175 14.61 -1.28 -1.76
N THR A 176 14.65 -0.10 -1.17
CA THR A 176 14.14 1.11 -1.83
C THR A 176 14.84 1.31 -3.17
N GLY A 177 14.06 1.53 -4.23
CA GLY A 177 14.54 1.61 -5.61
C GLY A 177 14.43 0.29 -6.39
N ASP A 178 14.07 -0.82 -5.75
CA ASP A 178 13.87 -2.09 -6.45
C ASP A 178 12.77 -1.98 -7.50
N ALA A 179 13.01 -2.62 -8.64
CA ALA A 179 12.01 -2.75 -9.68
C ALA A 179 10.89 -3.69 -9.24
N ILE A 180 9.65 -3.32 -9.56
CA ILE A 180 8.48 -4.16 -9.38
C ILE A 180 7.95 -4.56 -10.75
N ARG A 181 7.62 -5.83 -10.92
CA ARG A 181 7.05 -6.35 -12.16
C ARG A 181 5.87 -7.28 -11.87
N ARG A 182 4.81 -7.12 -12.64
CA ARG A 182 3.73 -8.10 -12.69
C ARG A 182 4.24 -9.39 -13.36
N LEU A 183 3.85 -10.55 -12.83
CA LEU A 183 4.18 -11.87 -13.35
C LEU A 183 3.02 -12.50 -14.12
#